data_e1922c8467ab0aa095635a09ece427ef
#
_entry.id   e1922c8467ab0aa095635a09ece427ef
#
_cell.length_a   1.000
_cell.length_b   1.000
_cell.length_c   1.000
_cell.angle_alpha   90.00
_cell.angle_beta   90.00
_cell.angle_gamma   90.00
#
_symmetry.space_group_name_H-M   'P 1'
#
loop_
_entity.id
_entity.type
_entity.pdbx_description
1 polymer ?
#
loop_
_entity_poly.entity_id
_entity_poly.type
_entity_poly.pdbx_seq_one_letter_code
_entity_poly.pdbx_strand_id
1 'polypeptide(L)'
;MARKDSRGRNLRTGESERKDGIYMYRYTDVKSGKRQTIYAGDLPELREKEKQIAKDLDDNILTDTAIKKMTLNTLFERYMQTRRFYSSTKINYENMWDIHVKNELGNIKVVQLRPSHIKTFYNKMSEQGYANNTIKYIHTLLYPALEFAVDDDIIRKNPAKNTLSGDYGEAPKEKDILTMEQQEKLFAFVCGSPVYNVYIPMLTVMLELGLRCGELIGLTWSDIDMEKKEVSVNHQLIYKDFGDGYKFHINSPKTKAGNRIIPMSQAVQRAFTEQKKINFMLGRHSIEEIEGCSDFIFLAKTGRPLMPSAVNNVLYNIVDAYNKAESGKAEKERRTPALLPKISSHSLRHTACTNMAKHGMNIKILQYIMGHAHSDVTMDVYNHIAGVEDVKEEIIKYEKAVNI
;
A
#
# COMPACT_ATOMS: atom_id res chain seq x y z
N MET A 1 -57.42 -28.38 20.30
CA MET A 1 -56.52 -29.37 20.96
C MET A 1 -55.07 -29.01 20.62
N ALA A 2 -54.16 -29.04 21.60
CA ALA A 2 -52.73 -28.81 21.36
C ALA A 2 -52.17 -29.99 20.53
N ARG A 3 -51.42 -29.70 19.48
CA ARG A 3 -50.75 -30.72 18.66
C ARG A 3 -49.66 -31.40 19.51
N LYS A 4 -49.62 -32.74 19.49
CA LYS A 4 -48.63 -33.54 20.22
C LYS A 4 -47.72 -34.27 19.24
N ASP A 5 -46.50 -34.52 19.64
CA ASP A 5 -45.56 -35.37 18.93
C ASP A 5 -45.82 -36.86 19.19
N SER A 6 -45.06 -37.72 18.53
CA SER A 6 -45.15 -39.20 18.70
C SER A 6 -44.90 -39.69 20.14
N ARG A 7 -44.24 -38.84 20.97
CA ARG A 7 -43.93 -39.10 22.38
C ARG A 7 -44.90 -38.38 23.36
N GLY A 8 -46.02 -37.82 22.86
CA GLY A 8 -47.05 -37.18 23.66
C GLY A 8 -46.72 -35.76 24.14
N ARG A 9 -45.61 -35.15 23.70
CA ARG A 9 -45.19 -33.78 24.08
C ARG A 9 -45.92 -32.73 23.26
N ASN A 10 -46.30 -31.62 23.88
CA ASN A 10 -46.99 -30.53 23.20
C ASN A 10 -46.06 -29.80 22.24
N LEU A 11 -46.50 -29.64 20.99
CA LEU A 11 -45.84 -28.86 19.95
C LEU A 11 -46.36 -27.41 19.95
N ARG A 12 -45.45 -26.45 19.83
CA ARG A 12 -45.78 -25.05 19.74
C ARG A 12 -46.24 -24.65 18.32
N THR A 13 -46.72 -23.43 18.16
CA THR A 13 -47.05 -22.87 16.84
C THR A 13 -45.82 -22.87 15.96
N GLY A 14 -45.92 -23.41 14.74
CA GLY A 14 -44.80 -23.56 13.82
C GLY A 14 -44.03 -24.88 13.95
N GLU A 15 -44.04 -25.55 15.13
CA GLU A 15 -43.38 -26.83 15.33
C GLU A 15 -44.23 -27.98 14.70
N SER A 16 -43.58 -28.97 14.13
CA SER A 16 -44.17 -30.23 13.70
C SER A 16 -43.10 -31.33 13.65
N GLU A 17 -43.56 -32.59 13.81
CA GLU A 17 -42.77 -33.79 13.65
C GLU A 17 -43.09 -34.43 12.31
N ARG A 18 -42.09 -34.83 11.56
CA ARG A 18 -42.21 -35.56 10.29
C ARG A 18 -42.35 -37.06 10.56
N LYS A 19 -42.82 -37.80 9.56
CA LYS A 19 -42.98 -39.26 9.64
C LYS A 19 -41.65 -40.01 9.86
N ASP A 20 -40.53 -39.39 9.52
CA ASP A 20 -39.17 -39.90 9.74
C ASP A 20 -38.58 -39.54 11.12
N GLY A 21 -39.41 -38.97 12.03
CA GLY A 21 -39.01 -38.61 13.38
C GLY A 21 -38.21 -37.29 13.49
N ILE A 22 -38.00 -36.59 12.39
CA ILE A 22 -37.32 -35.29 12.37
C ILE A 22 -38.29 -34.18 12.75
N TYR A 23 -37.91 -33.33 13.68
CA TYR A 23 -38.67 -32.14 14.07
C TYR A 23 -38.38 -30.99 13.15
N MET A 24 -39.39 -30.18 12.84
CA MET A 24 -39.26 -28.97 12.04
C MET A 24 -40.02 -27.81 12.65
N TYR A 25 -39.46 -26.61 12.50
CA TYR A 25 -40.10 -25.36 12.86
C TYR A 25 -40.14 -24.44 11.63
N ARG A 26 -41.37 -23.92 11.38
CA ARG A 26 -41.60 -22.94 10.27
C ARG A 26 -41.90 -21.58 10.84
N TYR A 27 -41.21 -20.59 10.32
CA TYR A 27 -41.40 -19.18 10.67
C TYR A 27 -41.31 -18.31 9.42
N THR A 28 -41.78 -17.08 9.52
CA THR A 28 -41.62 -16.07 8.48
C THR A 28 -40.58 -15.11 8.97
N ASP A 29 -39.53 -14.91 8.19
CA ASP A 29 -38.54 -13.85 8.43
C ASP A 29 -39.22 -12.52 8.13
N VAL A 30 -39.35 -11.67 9.14
CA VAL A 30 -40.10 -10.40 9.06
C VAL A 30 -39.43 -9.41 8.09
N LYS A 31 -38.10 -9.47 7.94
CA LYS A 31 -37.31 -8.55 7.11
C LYS A 31 -37.34 -8.97 5.64
N SER A 32 -37.18 -10.26 5.35
CA SER A 32 -37.19 -10.78 3.97
C SER A 32 -38.58 -11.16 3.47
N GLY A 33 -39.57 -11.25 4.35
CA GLY A 33 -40.92 -11.75 4.04
C GLY A 33 -40.97 -13.23 3.65
N LYS A 34 -39.84 -13.94 3.66
CA LYS A 34 -39.74 -15.34 3.22
C LYS A 34 -40.05 -16.30 4.33
N ARG A 35 -40.79 -17.37 3.98
CA ARG A 35 -40.98 -18.51 4.88
C ARG A 35 -39.73 -19.37 4.93
N GLN A 36 -39.26 -19.63 6.16
CA GLN A 36 -38.09 -20.45 6.44
C GLN A 36 -38.49 -21.70 7.24
N THR A 37 -37.72 -22.77 7.08
CA THR A 37 -37.93 -24.00 7.84
C THR A 37 -36.60 -24.49 8.39
N ILE A 38 -36.54 -24.80 9.67
CA ILE A 38 -35.36 -25.43 10.29
C ILE A 38 -35.72 -26.83 10.73
N TYR A 39 -34.73 -27.69 10.84
CA TYR A 39 -34.85 -29.07 11.21
C TYR A 39 -33.93 -29.41 12.40
N ALA A 40 -34.38 -30.38 13.23
CA ALA A 40 -33.61 -30.91 14.33
C ALA A 40 -33.94 -32.41 14.56
N GLY A 41 -32.96 -33.11 15.11
CA GLY A 41 -33.15 -34.55 15.41
C GLY A 41 -34.07 -34.81 16.59
N ASP A 42 -34.22 -33.82 17.50
CA ASP A 42 -35.12 -33.88 18.63
C ASP A 42 -35.76 -32.52 18.95
N LEU A 43 -36.79 -32.55 19.81
CA LEU A 43 -37.58 -31.36 20.19
C LEU A 43 -36.79 -30.36 21.05
N PRO A 44 -35.91 -30.76 22.01
CA PRO A 44 -35.05 -29.85 22.73
C PRO A 44 -34.09 -29.05 21.80
N GLU A 45 -33.44 -29.75 20.88
CA GLU A 45 -32.55 -29.11 19.88
C GLU A 45 -33.31 -28.12 18.99
N LEU A 46 -34.55 -28.50 18.57
CA LEU A 46 -35.38 -27.60 17.79
C LEU A 46 -35.67 -26.31 18.56
N ARG A 47 -36.02 -26.41 19.83
CA ARG A 47 -36.35 -25.26 20.69
C ARG A 47 -35.18 -24.35 21.00
N GLU A 48 -33.98 -24.88 21.13
CA GLU A 48 -32.78 -24.07 21.23
C GLU A 48 -32.53 -23.29 19.92
N LYS A 49 -32.74 -23.93 18.77
CA LYS A 49 -32.67 -23.25 17.46
C LYS A 49 -33.77 -22.18 17.32
N GLU A 50 -34.99 -22.43 17.77
CA GLU A 50 -36.07 -21.44 17.80
C GLU A 50 -35.75 -20.24 18.67
N LYS A 51 -35.21 -20.45 19.88
CA LYS A 51 -34.81 -19.40 20.80
C LYS A 51 -33.71 -18.52 20.17
N GLN A 52 -32.77 -19.13 19.47
CA GLN A 52 -31.72 -18.38 18.75
C GLN A 52 -32.32 -17.57 17.60
N ILE A 53 -33.24 -18.14 16.82
CA ILE A 53 -33.93 -17.43 15.74
C ILE A 53 -34.78 -16.27 16.27
N ALA A 54 -35.53 -16.48 17.35
CA ALA A 54 -36.28 -15.40 17.97
C ALA A 54 -35.38 -14.24 18.39
N LYS A 55 -34.23 -14.56 18.98
CA LYS A 55 -33.22 -13.55 19.32
C LYS A 55 -32.62 -12.89 18.08
N ASP A 56 -32.35 -13.64 17.00
CA ASP A 56 -31.83 -13.08 15.75
C ASP A 56 -32.86 -12.14 15.10
N LEU A 57 -34.15 -12.46 15.17
CA LEU A 57 -35.24 -11.62 14.67
C LEU A 57 -35.43 -10.34 15.53
N ASP A 58 -35.35 -10.45 16.87
CA ASP A 58 -35.39 -9.32 17.78
C ASP A 58 -34.22 -8.36 17.56
N ASP A 59 -33.04 -8.91 17.26
CA ASP A 59 -31.82 -8.14 16.95
C ASP A 59 -31.77 -7.68 15.46
N ASN A 60 -32.86 -7.86 14.71
CA ASN A 60 -32.96 -7.56 13.26
C ASN A 60 -31.93 -8.28 12.37
N ILE A 61 -31.36 -9.41 12.80
CA ILE A 61 -30.42 -10.19 12.00
C ILE A 61 -31.16 -11.01 10.94
N LEU A 62 -30.61 -11.01 9.71
CA LEU A 62 -31.16 -11.79 8.61
C LEU A 62 -31.07 -13.29 8.91
N THR A 63 -32.20 -13.99 8.86
CA THR A 63 -32.27 -15.43 9.17
C THR A 63 -32.23 -16.30 7.92
N ASP A 64 -32.07 -15.73 6.74
CA ASP A 64 -31.98 -16.45 5.46
C ASP A 64 -30.87 -17.50 5.48
N THR A 65 -31.23 -18.73 5.07
CA THR A 65 -30.31 -19.88 5.03
C THR A 65 -29.11 -19.62 4.11
N ALA A 66 -29.27 -18.85 3.04
CA ALA A 66 -28.18 -18.49 2.13
C ALA A 66 -27.14 -17.60 2.83
N ILE A 67 -27.62 -16.66 3.64
CA ILE A 67 -26.76 -15.75 4.40
C ILE A 67 -26.02 -16.51 5.51
N LYS A 68 -26.70 -17.43 6.21
CA LYS A 68 -26.06 -18.28 7.23
C LYS A 68 -24.97 -19.19 6.67
N LYS A 69 -24.99 -19.49 5.37
CA LYS A 69 -23.96 -20.28 4.67
C LYS A 69 -22.85 -19.41 4.06
N MET A 70 -23.00 -18.09 4.04
CA MET A 70 -22.06 -17.19 3.42
C MET A 70 -20.67 -17.31 4.05
N THR A 71 -19.65 -17.54 3.23
CA THR A 71 -18.25 -17.57 3.65
C THR A 71 -17.67 -16.15 3.66
N LEU A 72 -16.54 -15.98 4.33
CA LEU A 72 -15.82 -14.70 4.34
C LEU A 72 -15.33 -14.30 2.93
N ASN A 73 -14.97 -15.27 2.07
CA ASN A 73 -14.65 -15.02 0.66
C ASN A 73 -15.84 -14.40 -0.09
N THR A 74 -17.02 -15.03 0.03
CA THR A 74 -18.23 -14.50 -0.62
C THR A 74 -18.63 -13.12 -0.09
N LEU A 75 -18.43 -12.87 1.21
CA LEU A 75 -18.67 -11.56 1.80
C LEU A 75 -17.72 -10.51 1.20
N PHE A 76 -16.42 -10.83 1.10
CA PHE A 76 -15.42 -9.92 0.53
C PHE A 76 -15.73 -9.59 -0.93
N GLU A 77 -16.10 -10.59 -1.75
CA GLU A 77 -16.51 -10.35 -3.14
C GLU A 77 -17.70 -9.39 -3.24
N ARG A 78 -18.73 -9.59 -2.39
CA ARG A 78 -19.89 -8.68 -2.33
C ARG A 78 -19.47 -7.26 -1.91
N TYR A 79 -18.66 -7.15 -0.86
CA TYR A 79 -18.12 -5.87 -0.41
C TYR A 79 -17.35 -5.15 -1.52
N MET A 80 -16.49 -5.86 -2.27
CA MET A 80 -15.74 -5.30 -3.38
C MET A 80 -16.63 -4.79 -4.53
N GLN A 81 -17.80 -5.42 -4.74
CA GLN A 81 -18.78 -4.99 -5.75
C GLN A 81 -19.55 -3.74 -5.34
N THR A 82 -19.74 -3.48 -4.05
CA THR A 82 -20.50 -2.31 -3.55
C THR A 82 -19.69 -1.02 -3.57
N ARG A 83 -18.37 -1.09 -3.72
CA ARG A 83 -17.48 0.07 -3.68
C ARG A 83 -16.85 0.39 -5.03
N ARG A 84 -16.69 1.69 -5.29
CA ARG A 84 -15.87 2.16 -6.41
C ARG A 84 -14.42 2.30 -5.94
N PHE A 85 -13.55 1.47 -6.48
CA PHE A 85 -12.12 1.54 -6.27
C PHE A 85 -11.41 2.04 -7.53
N TYR A 86 -10.29 2.73 -7.36
CA TYR A 86 -9.35 2.86 -8.47
C TYR A 86 -8.86 1.46 -8.87
N SER A 87 -8.73 1.20 -10.16
CA SER A 87 -8.36 -0.13 -10.69
C SER A 87 -7.10 -0.70 -10.02
N SER A 88 -6.08 0.12 -9.79
CA SER A 88 -4.86 -0.30 -9.10
C SER A 88 -5.09 -0.72 -7.64
N THR A 89 -6.00 -0.06 -6.93
CA THR A 89 -6.34 -0.39 -5.54
C THR A 89 -7.13 -1.69 -5.47
N LYS A 90 -8.10 -1.86 -6.38
CA LYS A 90 -8.91 -3.08 -6.48
C LYS A 90 -8.03 -4.32 -6.66
N ILE A 91 -7.15 -4.30 -7.65
CA ILE A 91 -6.23 -5.41 -7.94
C ILE A 91 -5.32 -5.71 -6.73
N ASN A 92 -4.80 -4.67 -6.07
CA ASN A 92 -3.97 -4.89 -4.88
C ASN A 92 -4.76 -5.54 -3.73
N TYR A 93 -6.01 -5.16 -3.54
CA TYR A 93 -6.88 -5.75 -2.51
C TYR A 93 -7.18 -7.22 -2.83
N GLU A 94 -7.55 -7.53 -4.07
CA GLU A 94 -7.80 -8.87 -4.55
C GLU A 94 -6.56 -9.76 -4.41
N ASN A 95 -5.38 -9.28 -4.83
CA ASN A 95 -4.11 -10.02 -4.68
C ASN A 95 -3.77 -10.30 -3.21
N MET A 96 -3.89 -9.29 -2.33
CA MET A 96 -3.60 -9.48 -0.91
C MET A 96 -4.57 -10.46 -0.26
N TRP A 97 -5.84 -10.41 -0.66
CA TRP A 97 -6.85 -11.36 -0.22
C TRP A 97 -6.53 -12.77 -0.68
N ASP A 98 -6.25 -12.96 -1.96
CA ASP A 98 -5.97 -14.28 -2.56
C ASP A 98 -4.72 -14.94 -1.96
N ILE A 99 -3.67 -14.14 -1.70
CA ILE A 99 -2.40 -14.65 -1.16
C ILE A 99 -2.52 -14.99 0.32
N HIS A 100 -3.18 -14.16 1.12
CA HIS A 100 -3.07 -14.26 2.59
C HIS A 100 -4.37 -14.72 3.28
N VAL A 101 -5.55 -14.31 2.80
CA VAL A 101 -6.81 -14.48 3.55
C VAL A 101 -7.66 -15.64 3.02
N LYS A 102 -7.70 -15.79 1.70
CA LYS A 102 -8.62 -16.69 0.98
C LYS A 102 -8.62 -18.12 1.50
N ASN A 103 -7.45 -18.70 1.73
CA ASN A 103 -7.30 -20.09 2.16
C ASN A 103 -7.26 -20.25 3.69
N GLU A 104 -6.95 -19.19 4.42
CA GLU A 104 -6.79 -19.23 5.88
C GLU A 104 -8.13 -18.96 6.61
N LEU A 105 -8.73 -17.82 6.34
CA LEU A 105 -9.99 -17.37 6.96
C LEU A 105 -11.17 -17.41 5.99
N GLY A 106 -10.90 -17.32 4.69
CA GLY A 106 -11.91 -17.06 3.67
C GLY A 106 -13.02 -18.11 3.59
N ASN A 107 -12.76 -19.36 3.95
CA ASN A 107 -13.75 -20.45 3.92
C ASN A 107 -14.60 -20.55 5.19
N ILE A 108 -14.29 -19.77 6.22
CA ILE A 108 -15.08 -19.73 7.46
C ILE A 108 -16.39 -19.00 7.17
N LYS A 109 -17.49 -19.54 7.65
CA LYS A 109 -18.80 -18.86 7.57
C LYS A 109 -18.77 -17.58 8.40
N VAL A 110 -19.27 -16.48 7.84
CA VAL A 110 -19.22 -15.15 8.48
C VAL A 110 -19.86 -15.17 9.87
N VAL A 111 -20.99 -15.87 10.03
CA VAL A 111 -21.68 -16.04 11.31
C VAL A 111 -20.92 -16.86 12.36
N GLN A 112 -19.92 -17.63 11.94
CA GLN A 112 -19.06 -18.45 12.80
C GLN A 112 -17.72 -17.80 13.09
N LEU A 113 -17.37 -16.73 12.37
CA LEU A 113 -16.11 -16.03 12.54
C LEU A 113 -16.07 -15.33 13.91
N ARG A 114 -15.00 -15.54 14.65
CA ARG A 114 -14.79 -15.00 15.99
C ARG A 114 -13.50 -14.16 16.04
N PRO A 115 -13.39 -13.20 16.98
CA PRO A 115 -12.15 -12.45 17.17
C PRO A 115 -10.92 -13.34 17.39
N SER A 116 -11.08 -14.50 18.05
CA SER A 116 -10.00 -15.46 18.24
C SER A 116 -9.44 -16.00 16.93
N HIS A 117 -10.27 -16.30 15.94
CA HIS A 117 -9.80 -16.77 14.64
C HIS A 117 -8.89 -15.73 13.96
N ILE A 118 -9.29 -14.44 14.02
CA ILE A 118 -8.53 -13.33 13.43
C ILE A 118 -7.20 -13.12 14.19
N LYS A 119 -7.23 -13.12 15.53
CA LYS A 119 -6.02 -13.00 16.34
C LYS A 119 -5.04 -14.16 16.11
N THR A 120 -5.54 -15.41 16.05
CA THR A 120 -4.72 -16.59 15.73
C THR A 120 -4.09 -16.47 14.35
N PHE A 121 -4.85 -15.97 13.37
CA PHE A 121 -4.33 -15.70 12.03
C PHE A 121 -3.21 -14.66 12.03
N TYR A 122 -3.36 -13.53 12.76
CA TYR A 122 -2.31 -12.52 12.87
C TYR A 122 -1.07 -13.05 13.61
N ASN A 123 -1.24 -13.86 14.66
CA ASN A 123 -0.12 -14.53 15.34
C ASN A 123 0.64 -15.44 14.37
N LYS A 124 -0.08 -16.27 13.59
CA LYS A 124 0.51 -17.14 12.57
C LYS A 124 1.32 -16.35 11.54
N MET A 125 0.79 -15.22 11.08
CA MET A 125 1.52 -14.34 10.16
C MET A 125 2.77 -13.76 10.81
N SER A 126 2.68 -13.36 12.09
CA SER A 126 3.82 -12.87 12.87
C SER A 126 4.92 -13.93 13.00
N GLU A 127 4.55 -15.16 13.32
CA GLU A 127 5.45 -16.32 13.41
C GLU A 127 6.12 -16.66 12.07
N GLN A 128 5.43 -16.40 10.97
CA GLN A 128 5.96 -16.53 9.60
C GLN A 128 6.89 -15.37 9.19
N GLY A 129 7.14 -14.39 10.07
CA GLY A 129 8.04 -13.26 9.81
C GLY A 129 7.43 -12.14 8.95
N TYR A 130 6.12 -12.05 8.84
CA TYR A 130 5.49 -10.92 8.12
C TYR A 130 5.66 -9.62 8.91
N ALA A 131 5.96 -8.54 8.17
CA ALA A 131 6.07 -7.21 8.74
C ALA A 131 4.73 -6.72 9.32
N ASN A 132 4.78 -5.95 10.41
CA ASN A 132 3.61 -5.35 11.05
C ASN A 132 2.70 -4.61 10.04
N ASN A 133 3.29 -3.85 9.11
CA ASN A 133 2.54 -3.13 8.09
C ASN A 133 1.75 -4.05 7.14
N THR A 134 2.23 -5.26 6.86
CA THR A 134 1.50 -6.25 6.06
C THR A 134 0.26 -6.74 6.80
N ILE A 135 0.39 -7.03 8.09
CA ILE A 135 -0.73 -7.46 8.93
C ILE A 135 -1.76 -6.32 9.08
N LYS A 136 -1.29 -5.09 9.32
CA LYS A 136 -2.15 -3.90 9.33
C LYS A 136 -2.89 -3.72 8.00
N TYR A 137 -2.21 -3.92 6.87
CA TYR A 137 -2.84 -3.80 5.56
C TYR A 137 -3.94 -4.86 5.37
N ILE A 138 -3.71 -6.10 5.78
CA ILE A 138 -4.74 -7.15 5.75
C ILE A 138 -5.93 -6.78 6.64
N HIS A 139 -5.67 -6.22 7.83
CA HIS A 139 -6.74 -5.72 8.69
C HIS A 139 -7.59 -4.65 8.00
N THR A 140 -6.97 -3.77 7.18
CA THR A 140 -7.72 -2.77 6.39
C THR A 140 -8.61 -3.38 5.29
N LEU A 141 -8.45 -4.66 4.97
CA LEU A 141 -9.35 -5.41 4.08
C LEU A 141 -10.46 -6.12 4.88
N LEU A 142 -10.08 -6.76 5.98
CA LEU A 142 -10.98 -7.55 6.81
C LEU A 142 -12.01 -6.68 7.55
N TYR A 143 -11.54 -5.60 8.20
CA TYR A 143 -12.38 -4.77 9.04
C TYR A 143 -13.57 -4.15 8.28
N PRO A 144 -13.37 -3.44 7.15
CA PRO A 144 -14.49 -2.86 6.42
C PRO A 144 -15.43 -3.89 5.77
N ALA A 145 -14.90 -5.03 5.33
CA ALA A 145 -15.74 -6.10 4.79
C ALA A 145 -16.65 -6.71 5.87
N LEU A 146 -16.15 -6.83 7.09
CA LEU A 146 -16.93 -7.32 8.22
C LEU A 146 -17.87 -6.24 8.80
N GLU A 147 -17.50 -4.96 8.71
CA GLU A 147 -18.40 -3.85 9.04
C GLU A 147 -19.57 -3.79 8.06
N PHE A 148 -19.32 -3.97 6.76
CA PHE A 148 -20.38 -4.14 5.76
C PHE A 148 -21.35 -5.28 6.12
N ALA A 149 -20.85 -6.38 6.70
CA ALA A 149 -21.72 -7.46 7.17
C ALA A 149 -22.54 -7.08 8.41
N VAL A 150 -22.07 -6.16 9.23
CA VAL A 150 -22.85 -5.60 10.34
C VAL A 150 -23.92 -4.64 9.81
N ASP A 151 -23.55 -3.75 8.88
CA ASP A 151 -24.46 -2.78 8.26
C ASP A 151 -25.59 -3.46 7.48
N ASP A 152 -25.30 -4.62 6.87
CA ASP A 152 -26.30 -5.46 6.15
C ASP A 152 -27.04 -6.45 7.08
N ASP A 153 -26.94 -6.31 8.41
CA ASP A 153 -27.58 -7.17 9.39
C ASP A 153 -27.26 -8.69 9.24
N ILE A 154 -26.12 -9.03 8.70
CA ILE A 154 -25.64 -10.40 8.56
C ILE A 154 -25.07 -10.92 9.88
N ILE A 155 -24.36 -10.05 10.62
CA ILE A 155 -23.79 -10.33 11.94
C ILE A 155 -24.03 -9.14 12.89
N ARG A 156 -24.11 -9.41 14.19
CA ARG A 156 -24.39 -8.40 15.21
C ARG A 156 -23.23 -7.46 15.51
N LYS A 157 -22.01 -7.96 15.41
CA LYS A 157 -20.77 -7.27 15.78
C LYS A 157 -19.65 -7.66 14.84
N ASN A 158 -18.81 -6.69 14.54
CA ASN A 158 -17.61 -6.93 13.75
C ASN A 158 -16.59 -7.74 14.56
N PRO A 159 -16.26 -8.99 14.17
CA PRO A 159 -15.29 -9.80 14.89
C PRO A 159 -13.83 -9.30 14.71
N ALA A 160 -13.55 -8.41 13.75
CA ALA A 160 -12.24 -7.78 13.60
C ALA A 160 -12.02 -6.59 14.55
N LYS A 161 -13.07 -6.11 15.23
CA LYS A 161 -12.95 -4.98 16.14
C LYS A 161 -12.01 -5.31 17.30
N ASN A 162 -11.02 -4.42 17.54
CA ASN A 162 -10.02 -4.55 18.60
C ASN A 162 -9.14 -5.81 18.50
N THR A 163 -8.98 -6.41 17.30
CA THR A 163 -8.11 -7.56 17.11
C THR A 163 -6.67 -7.16 16.78
N LEU A 164 -6.45 -5.93 16.34
CA LEU A 164 -5.13 -5.38 16.02
C LEU A 164 -4.45 -4.68 17.24
N SER A 165 -5.01 -4.78 18.43
CA SER A 165 -4.43 -4.24 19.66
C SER A 165 -3.32 -5.16 20.17
N GLY A 166 -2.15 -5.10 19.56
CA GLY A 166 -0.96 -5.88 19.93
C GLY A 166 0.17 -5.64 18.94
N ASP A 167 1.37 -5.97 19.35
CA ASP A 167 2.54 -5.92 18.47
C ASP A 167 2.58 -7.19 17.62
N TYR A 168 1.97 -7.13 16.47
CA TYR A 168 2.02 -8.18 15.47
C TYR A 168 3.10 -7.90 14.45
N GLY A 169 3.87 -8.93 14.11
CA GLY A 169 4.89 -8.88 13.05
C GLY A 169 6.15 -8.10 13.42
N GLU A 170 7.10 -8.11 12.51
CA GLU A 170 8.34 -7.37 12.69
C GLU A 170 8.08 -5.85 12.64
N ALA A 171 8.78 -5.12 13.52
CA ALA A 171 8.75 -3.66 13.50
C ALA A 171 9.14 -3.12 12.10
N PRO A 172 8.56 -2.01 11.66
CA PRO A 172 8.99 -1.38 10.41
C PRO A 172 10.47 -1.06 10.48
N LYS A 173 11.25 -1.50 9.49
CA LYS A 173 12.66 -1.09 9.36
C LYS A 173 12.70 0.41 9.09
N GLU A 174 13.62 1.09 9.75
CA GLU A 174 13.90 2.48 9.43
C GLU A 174 14.26 2.60 7.94
N LYS A 175 13.79 3.67 7.32
CA LYS A 175 14.06 3.90 5.91
C LYS A 175 15.51 4.35 5.75
N ASP A 176 16.28 3.63 4.97
CA ASP A 176 17.65 4.00 4.63
C ASP A 176 17.66 5.35 3.90
N ILE A 177 18.20 6.37 4.53
CA ILE A 177 18.44 7.71 3.99
C ILE A 177 19.94 7.86 3.85
N LEU A 178 20.39 8.29 2.69
CA LEU A 178 21.82 8.56 2.47
C LEU A 178 22.26 9.84 3.19
N THR A 179 23.31 9.75 4.00
CA THR A 179 23.99 10.93 4.51
C THR A 179 24.66 11.71 3.37
N MET A 180 25.03 12.96 3.61
CA MET A 180 25.76 13.78 2.60
C MET A 180 27.05 13.07 2.16
N GLU A 181 27.83 12.57 3.11
CA GLU A 181 29.05 11.80 2.83
C GLU A 181 28.79 10.56 1.97
N GLN A 182 27.72 9.82 2.25
CA GLN A 182 27.32 8.66 1.45
C GLN A 182 26.88 9.06 0.04
N GLN A 183 26.19 10.19 -0.12
CA GLN A 183 25.83 10.73 -1.43
C GLN A 183 27.08 11.11 -2.24
N GLU A 184 28.04 11.79 -1.62
CA GLU A 184 29.32 12.14 -2.26
C GLU A 184 30.08 10.89 -2.73
N LYS A 185 30.19 9.87 -1.88
CA LYS A 185 30.81 8.59 -2.24
C LYS A 185 30.09 7.90 -3.39
N LEU A 186 28.75 7.87 -3.38
CA LEU A 186 27.94 7.33 -4.45
C LEU A 186 28.23 8.04 -5.78
N PHE A 187 28.17 9.38 -5.78
CA PHE A 187 28.43 10.18 -7.00
C PHE A 187 29.86 10.03 -7.49
N ALA A 188 30.85 10.08 -6.60
CA ALA A 188 32.26 9.87 -6.98
C ALA A 188 32.48 8.52 -7.65
N PHE A 189 31.89 7.46 -7.11
CA PHE A 189 31.95 6.10 -7.70
C PHE A 189 31.28 6.05 -9.07
N VAL A 190 30.06 6.60 -9.18
CA VAL A 190 29.29 6.57 -10.43
C VAL A 190 29.99 7.40 -11.51
N CYS A 191 30.55 8.58 -11.16
CA CYS A 191 31.33 9.42 -12.08
C CYS A 191 32.57 8.70 -12.62
N GLY A 192 33.27 7.95 -11.77
CA GLY A 192 34.47 7.20 -12.15
C GLY A 192 34.19 5.90 -12.91
N SER A 193 32.93 5.48 -12.99
CA SER A 193 32.55 4.21 -13.63
C SER A 193 32.18 4.39 -15.09
N PRO A 194 32.84 3.69 -16.05
CA PRO A 194 32.45 3.73 -17.46
C PRO A 194 31.08 3.10 -17.73
N VAL A 195 30.56 2.29 -16.79
CA VAL A 195 29.28 1.58 -16.90
C VAL A 195 28.14 2.40 -16.31
N TYR A 196 28.40 3.08 -15.19
CA TYR A 196 27.34 3.72 -14.40
C TYR A 196 27.24 5.23 -14.61
N ASN A 197 28.25 5.88 -15.21
CA ASN A 197 28.24 7.35 -15.41
C ASN A 197 27.05 7.85 -16.23
N VAL A 198 26.48 7.03 -17.09
CA VAL A 198 25.27 7.33 -17.86
C VAL A 198 24.03 7.55 -17.00
N TYR A 199 24.05 7.12 -15.72
CA TYR A 199 22.94 7.30 -14.78
C TYR A 199 23.07 8.54 -13.89
N ILE A 200 24.16 9.31 -13.98
CA ILE A 200 24.36 10.56 -13.22
C ILE A 200 23.18 11.51 -13.38
N PRO A 201 22.69 11.82 -14.61
CA PRO A 201 21.56 12.72 -14.76
C PRO A 201 20.30 12.23 -14.03
N MET A 202 20.00 10.94 -14.14
CA MET A 202 18.86 10.33 -13.46
C MET A 202 18.98 10.44 -11.94
N LEU A 203 20.14 10.13 -11.36
CA LEU A 203 20.39 10.22 -9.92
C LEU A 203 20.28 11.68 -9.44
N THR A 204 20.81 12.63 -10.21
CA THR A 204 20.71 14.08 -9.90
C THR A 204 19.25 14.51 -9.87
N VAL A 205 18.47 14.18 -10.89
CA VAL A 205 17.04 14.53 -10.95
C VAL A 205 16.28 13.93 -9.77
N MET A 206 16.58 12.66 -9.39
CA MET A 206 15.93 12.00 -8.26
C MET A 206 16.25 12.71 -6.93
N LEU A 207 17.47 13.10 -6.69
CA LEU A 207 17.91 13.74 -5.43
C LEU A 207 17.55 15.21 -5.33
N GLU A 208 17.53 15.93 -6.45
CA GLU A 208 17.24 17.37 -6.49
C GLU A 208 15.73 17.66 -6.51
N LEU A 209 14.94 16.85 -7.22
CA LEU A 209 13.49 17.07 -7.35
C LEU A 209 12.63 16.17 -6.46
N GLY A 210 13.21 15.11 -5.90
CA GLY A 210 12.52 14.18 -5.04
C GLY A 210 11.31 13.51 -5.71
N LEU A 211 11.33 13.28 -7.01
CA LEU A 211 10.23 12.68 -7.77
C LEU A 211 9.91 11.25 -7.31
N ARG A 212 8.63 10.86 -7.40
CA ARG A 212 8.28 9.44 -7.29
C ARG A 212 8.82 8.69 -8.51
N CYS A 213 9.11 7.39 -8.35
CA CYS A 213 9.63 6.58 -9.45
C CYS A 213 8.78 6.69 -10.72
N GLY A 214 7.45 6.59 -10.58
CA GLY A 214 6.53 6.71 -11.70
C GLY A 214 6.49 8.11 -12.33
N GLU A 215 6.67 9.17 -11.55
CA GLU A 215 6.81 10.54 -12.03
C GLU A 215 8.11 10.69 -12.83
N LEU A 216 9.23 10.19 -12.29
CA LEU A 216 10.55 10.24 -12.95
C LEU A 216 10.53 9.56 -14.33
N ILE A 217 10.10 8.29 -14.39
CA ILE A 217 10.09 7.52 -15.65
C ILE A 217 9.00 7.97 -16.63
N GLY A 218 8.00 8.69 -16.12
CA GLY A 218 6.93 9.30 -16.92
C GLY A 218 7.33 10.63 -17.53
N LEU A 219 8.41 11.29 -17.08
CA LEU A 219 8.83 12.58 -17.65
C LEU A 219 9.07 12.49 -19.15
N THR A 220 8.50 13.44 -19.86
CA THR A 220 8.69 13.66 -21.30
C THR A 220 9.46 14.97 -21.54
N TRP A 221 10.04 15.16 -22.72
CA TRP A 221 10.73 16.42 -23.03
C TRP A 221 9.76 17.62 -23.07
N SER A 222 8.46 17.39 -23.30
CA SER A 222 7.44 18.43 -23.23
C SER A 222 7.15 18.93 -21.79
N ASP A 223 7.53 18.14 -20.76
CA ASP A 223 7.39 18.54 -19.37
C ASP A 223 8.53 19.45 -18.90
N ILE A 224 9.58 19.64 -19.72
CA ILE A 224 10.79 20.38 -19.37
C ILE A 224 10.83 21.72 -20.12
N ASP A 225 10.60 22.80 -19.40
CA ASP A 225 10.77 24.15 -19.92
C ASP A 225 12.18 24.68 -19.54
N MET A 226 13.12 24.58 -20.49
CA MET A 226 14.51 25.04 -20.27
C MET A 226 14.63 26.55 -20.22
N GLU A 227 13.72 27.32 -20.82
CA GLU A 227 13.73 28.78 -20.80
C GLU A 227 13.24 29.32 -19.47
N LYS A 228 12.08 28.81 -19.01
CA LYS A 228 11.53 29.13 -17.68
C LYS A 228 12.25 28.44 -16.56
N LYS A 229 13.05 27.40 -16.85
CA LYS A 229 13.75 26.54 -15.90
C LYS A 229 12.76 25.84 -14.96
N GLU A 230 11.76 25.18 -15.54
CA GLU A 230 10.68 24.53 -14.83
C GLU A 230 10.48 23.09 -15.29
N VAL A 231 10.07 22.22 -14.36
CA VAL A 231 9.64 20.85 -14.61
C VAL A 231 8.18 20.73 -14.24
N SER A 232 7.35 20.35 -15.20
CA SER A 232 5.94 20.03 -14.99
C SER A 232 5.79 18.57 -14.54
N VAL A 233 5.26 18.34 -13.35
CA VAL A 233 4.93 17.01 -12.86
C VAL A 233 3.41 16.89 -12.86
N ASN A 234 2.86 16.31 -13.91
CA ASN A 234 1.41 16.29 -14.20
C ASN A 234 0.87 14.88 -14.40
N HIS A 235 1.74 13.87 -14.49
CA HIS A 235 1.40 12.47 -14.66
C HIS A 235 2.48 11.54 -14.08
N GLN A 236 2.16 10.26 -14.04
CA GLN A 236 3.10 9.20 -13.68
C GLN A 236 2.92 8.01 -14.61
N LEU A 237 4.02 7.35 -14.96
CA LEU A 237 4.02 6.12 -15.71
C LEU A 237 4.03 4.92 -14.75
N ILE A 238 3.15 3.96 -14.98
CA ILE A 238 3.09 2.71 -14.23
C ILE A 238 3.15 1.53 -15.18
N TYR A 239 3.70 0.41 -14.73
CA TYR A 239 3.73 -0.85 -15.47
C TYR A 239 2.90 -1.88 -14.72
N LYS A 240 1.72 -2.20 -15.21
CA LYS A 240 0.76 -3.04 -14.50
C LYS A 240 -0.16 -3.78 -15.47
N ASP A 241 -0.66 -4.93 -15.02
CA ASP A 241 -1.73 -5.67 -15.66
C ASP A 241 -3.08 -5.24 -15.07
N PHE A 242 -3.98 -4.77 -15.90
CA PHE A 242 -5.36 -4.44 -15.56
C PHE A 242 -6.36 -5.46 -16.11
N GLY A 243 -5.88 -6.65 -16.54
CA GLY A 243 -6.68 -7.74 -17.08
C GLY A 243 -6.42 -8.00 -18.57
N ASP A 244 -5.54 -7.21 -19.18
CA ASP A 244 -5.17 -7.27 -20.60
C ASP A 244 -3.66 -7.46 -20.81
N GLY A 245 -2.96 -7.94 -19.78
CA GLY A 245 -1.52 -8.15 -19.74
C GLY A 245 -0.74 -6.96 -19.18
N TYR A 246 0.52 -7.23 -18.84
CA TYR A 246 1.42 -6.21 -18.31
C TYR A 246 1.81 -5.20 -19.39
N LYS A 247 1.44 -3.93 -19.21
CA LYS A 247 1.82 -2.83 -20.08
C LYS A 247 1.98 -1.51 -19.31
N PHE A 248 2.52 -0.52 -19.97
CA PHE A 248 2.59 0.83 -19.43
C PHE A 248 1.24 1.52 -19.51
N HIS A 249 0.95 2.33 -18.47
CA HIS A 249 -0.21 3.20 -18.39
C HIS A 249 0.19 4.54 -17.84
N ILE A 250 -0.46 5.59 -18.32
CA ILE A 250 -0.36 6.93 -17.75
C ILE A 250 -1.44 7.09 -16.68
N ASN A 251 -1.03 7.43 -15.48
CA ASN A 251 -1.94 7.78 -14.41
C ASN A 251 -1.82 9.26 -14.08
N SER A 252 -2.93 9.96 -14.11
CA SER A 252 -3.00 11.30 -13.52
C SER A 252 -2.75 11.24 -12.01
N PRO A 253 -2.16 12.27 -11.40
CA PRO A 253 -2.01 12.33 -9.97
C PRO A 253 -3.35 12.20 -9.25
N LYS A 254 -3.41 11.36 -8.20
CA LYS A 254 -4.64 11.11 -7.43
C LYS A 254 -5.17 12.35 -6.71
N THR A 255 -4.35 13.36 -6.52
CA THR A 255 -4.66 14.58 -5.80
C THR A 255 -4.19 15.79 -6.57
N LYS A 256 -4.83 16.95 -6.35
CA LYS A 256 -4.39 18.23 -6.93
C LYS A 256 -2.94 18.57 -6.58
N ALA A 257 -2.46 18.17 -5.38
CA ALA A 257 -1.08 18.36 -4.94
C ALA A 257 -0.06 17.54 -5.76
N GLY A 258 -0.48 16.50 -6.46
CA GLY A 258 0.37 15.73 -7.36
C GLY A 258 0.70 16.46 -8.67
N ASN A 259 -0.17 17.38 -9.11
CA ASN A 259 0.08 18.22 -10.28
C ASN A 259 0.77 19.49 -9.84
N ARG A 260 2.04 19.67 -10.21
CA ARG A 260 2.90 20.75 -9.73
C ARG A 260 3.98 21.12 -10.72
N ILE A 261 4.44 22.36 -10.65
CA ILE A 261 5.59 22.86 -11.40
C ILE A 261 6.73 23.08 -10.40
N ILE A 262 7.89 22.48 -10.67
CA ILE A 262 9.06 22.55 -9.82
C ILE A 262 10.16 23.37 -10.56
N PRO A 263 10.64 24.50 -10.01
CA PRO A 263 11.78 25.21 -10.56
C PRO A 263 13.04 24.34 -10.55
N MET A 264 13.84 24.43 -11.61
CA MET A 264 15.07 23.67 -11.76
C MET A 264 16.27 24.40 -11.14
N SER A 265 17.01 23.70 -10.29
CA SER A 265 18.37 24.09 -9.92
C SER A 265 19.31 24.03 -11.14
N GLN A 266 20.48 24.67 -11.07
CA GLN A 266 21.50 24.54 -12.12
C GLN A 266 21.96 23.10 -12.34
N ALA A 267 21.97 22.29 -11.27
CA ALA A 267 22.30 20.86 -11.32
C ALA A 267 21.29 20.10 -12.17
N VAL A 268 19.98 20.34 -11.96
CA VAL A 268 18.90 19.73 -12.73
C VAL A 268 18.92 20.14 -14.20
N GLN A 269 19.16 21.43 -14.50
CA GLN A 269 19.30 21.91 -15.89
C GLN A 269 20.44 21.19 -16.62
N ARG A 270 21.60 21.07 -15.97
CA ARG A 270 22.75 20.31 -16.50
C ARG A 270 22.41 18.84 -16.67
N ALA A 271 21.71 18.23 -15.71
CA ALA A 271 21.31 16.84 -15.79
C ALA A 271 20.42 16.55 -17.01
N PHE A 272 19.40 17.37 -17.28
CA PHE A 272 18.57 17.19 -18.47
C PHE A 272 19.35 17.45 -19.77
N THR A 273 20.23 18.44 -19.80
CA THR A 273 21.10 18.69 -20.96
C THR A 273 22.00 17.48 -21.24
N GLU A 274 22.59 16.91 -20.20
CA GLU A 274 23.46 15.73 -20.31
C GLU A 274 22.68 14.48 -20.68
N GLN A 275 21.47 14.30 -20.11
CA GLN A 275 20.60 13.18 -20.47
C GLN A 275 20.24 13.20 -21.97
N LYS A 276 19.97 14.38 -22.52
CA LYS A 276 19.70 14.56 -23.96
C LYS A 276 20.91 14.12 -24.82
N LYS A 277 22.13 14.50 -24.41
CA LYS A 277 23.37 14.08 -25.09
C LYS A 277 23.58 12.56 -24.98
N ILE A 278 23.39 11.99 -23.78
CA ILE A 278 23.52 10.54 -23.56
C ILE A 278 22.54 9.79 -24.45
N ASN A 279 21.28 10.21 -24.50
CA ASN A 279 20.29 9.58 -25.37
C ASN A 279 20.71 9.63 -26.85
N PHE A 280 21.19 10.81 -27.30
CA PHE A 280 21.70 10.99 -28.66
C PHE A 280 22.90 10.09 -28.95
N MET A 281 23.93 10.11 -28.09
CA MET A 281 25.17 9.32 -28.27
C MET A 281 24.90 7.80 -28.26
N LEU A 282 23.91 7.35 -27.47
CA LEU A 282 23.55 5.93 -27.39
C LEU A 282 22.46 5.53 -28.40
N GLY A 283 22.06 6.42 -29.30
CA GLY A 283 21.00 6.18 -30.27
C GLY A 283 19.64 5.86 -29.64
N ARG A 284 19.39 6.35 -28.43
CA ARG A 284 18.14 6.13 -27.72
C ARG A 284 17.15 7.23 -28.04
N HIS A 285 16.04 6.87 -28.62
CA HIS A 285 14.90 7.74 -28.87
C HIS A 285 13.63 7.03 -28.44
N SER A 286 12.65 7.77 -27.95
CA SER A 286 11.38 7.21 -27.54
C SER A 286 10.65 6.65 -28.76
N ILE A 287 10.27 5.38 -28.69
CA ILE A 287 9.59 4.67 -29.79
C ILE A 287 8.10 4.41 -29.49
N GLU A 288 7.67 4.69 -28.28
CA GLU A 288 6.31 4.43 -27.83
C GLU A 288 5.58 5.72 -27.51
N GLU A 289 4.33 5.77 -27.95
CA GLU A 289 3.31 6.68 -27.43
C GLU A 289 2.42 5.89 -26.48
N ILE A 290 2.26 6.37 -25.26
CA ILE A 290 1.48 5.72 -24.22
C ILE A 290 0.39 6.70 -23.75
N GLU A 291 -0.85 6.41 -24.12
CA GLU A 291 -2.02 7.20 -23.72
C GLU A 291 -1.83 8.72 -23.94
N GLY A 292 -1.27 9.10 -25.11
CA GLY A 292 -1.03 10.47 -25.53
C GLY A 292 0.28 11.10 -25.05
N CYS A 293 1.10 10.36 -24.29
CA CYS A 293 2.45 10.80 -23.90
C CYS A 293 3.51 10.11 -24.77
N SER A 294 4.42 10.90 -25.30
CA SER A 294 5.55 10.46 -26.14
C SER A 294 6.85 11.16 -25.70
N ASP A 295 7.96 10.85 -26.34
CA ASP A 295 9.25 11.50 -26.09
C ASP A 295 9.73 11.43 -24.64
N PHE A 296 9.60 10.24 -24.03
CA PHE A 296 10.07 9.98 -22.68
C PHE A 296 11.58 10.21 -22.54
N ILE A 297 12.01 10.74 -21.39
CA ILE A 297 13.38 11.16 -21.13
C ILE A 297 14.27 9.97 -20.75
N PHE A 298 13.82 9.13 -19.80
CA PHE A 298 14.60 8.03 -19.25
C PHE A 298 14.26 6.72 -19.92
N LEU A 299 15.11 6.30 -20.84
CA LEU A 299 14.88 5.20 -21.77
C LEU A 299 15.75 3.98 -21.47
N ALA A 300 15.17 2.80 -21.66
CA ALA A 300 15.91 1.57 -21.77
C ALA A 300 16.70 1.52 -23.09
N LYS A 301 17.59 0.53 -23.26
CA LYS A 301 18.33 0.32 -24.52
C LYS A 301 17.42 0.07 -25.73
N THR A 302 16.21 -0.36 -25.50
CA THR A 302 15.19 -0.63 -26.53
C THR A 302 14.45 0.61 -27.01
N GLY A 303 14.70 1.80 -26.45
CA GLY A 303 13.93 3.01 -26.71
C GLY A 303 12.58 3.10 -25.98
N ARG A 304 12.24 2.08 -25.18
CA ARG A 304 11.07 2.12 -24.30
C ARG A 304 11.37 2.89 -23.01
N PRO A 305 10.37 3.49 -22.36
CA PRO A 305 10.57 4.04 -21.02
C PRO A 305 11.13 3.00 -20.04
N LEU A 306 11.90 3.46 -19.06
CA LEU A 306 12.38 2.58 -17.99
C LEU A 306 11.20 2.03 -17.17
N MET A 307 11.27 0.77 -16.80
CA MET A 307 10.34 0.18 -15.83
C MET A 307 10.73 0.59 -14.40
N PRO A 308 9.78 0.73 -13.47
CA PRO A 308 10.10 1.00 -12.05
C PRO A 308 11.10 0.01 -11.44
N SER A 309 10.98 -1.27 -11.80
CA SER A 309 11.91 -2.32 -11.38
C SER A 309 13.32 -2.11 -11.96
N ALA A 310 13.44 -1.64 -13.20
CA ALA A 310 14.72 -1.36 -13.83
C ALA A 310 15.46 -0.22 -13.12
N VAL A 311 14.77 0.85 -12.72
CA VAL A 311 15.36 1.94 -11.93
C VAL A 311 15.93 1.39 -10.62
N ASN A 312 15.15 0.61 -9.88
CA ASN A 312 15.61 0.05 -8.61
C ASN A 312 16.76 -0.95 -8.79
N ASN A 313 16.75 -1.76 -9.87
CA ASN A 313 17.85 -2.67 -10.19
C ASN A 313 19.14 -1.91 -10.50
N VAL A 314 19.07 -0.80 -11.23
CA VAL A 314 20.24 0.07 -11.47
C VAL A 314 20.81 0.58 -10.16
N LEU A 315 19.97 1.12 -9.27
CA LEU A 315 20.39 1.61 -7.96
C LEU A 315 21.03 0.50 -7.12
N TYR A 316 20.41 -0.66 -7.09
CA TYR A 316 20.92 -1.83 -6.38
C TYR A 316 22.30 -2.26 -6.93
N ASN A 317 22.43 -2.36 -8.25
CA ASN A 317 23.69 -2.76 -8.88
C ASN A 317 24.83 -1.74 -8.65
N ILE A 318 24.53 -0.45 -8.64
CA ILE A 318 25.50 0.61 -8.30
C ILE A 318 26.02 0.43 -6.87
N VAL A 319 25.11 0.27 -5.91
CA VAL A 319 25.47 0.09 -4.49
C VAL A 319 26.25 -1.21 -4.28
N ASP A 320 25.83 -2.32 -4.89
CA ASP A 320 26.53 -3.59 -4.79
C ASP A 320 27.94 -3.49 -5.36
N ALA A 321 28.10 -2.88 -6.53
CA ALA A 321 29.40 -2.68 -7.15
C ALA A 321 30.30 -1.76 -6.31
N TYR A 322 29.76 -0.65 -5.76
CA TYR A 322 30.49 0.21 -4.84
C TYR A 322 30.95 -0.56 -3.59
N ASN A 323 30.03 -1.28 -2.94
CA ASN A 323 30.32 -1.99 -1.70
C ASN A 323 31.36 -3.09 -1.91
N LYS A 324 31.34 -3.78 -3.03
CA LYS A 324 32.38 -4.77 -3.40
C LYS A 324 33.75 -4.10 -3.59
N ALA A 325 33.79 -2.99 -4.32
CA ALA A 325 35.04 -2.25 -4.56
C ALA A 325 35.61 -1.68 -3.25
N GLU A 326 34.75 -1.11 -2.42
CA GLU A 326 35.11 -0.53 -1.13
C GLU A 326 35.61 -1.60 -0.13
N SER A 327 34.93 -2.76 -0.08
CA SER A 327 35.38 -3.89 0.76
C SER A 327 36.75 -4.37 0.38
N GLY A 328 37.01 -4.57 -0.93
CA GLY A 328 38.34 -4.99 -1.39
C GLY A 328 39.44 -3.95 -1.18
N LYS A 329 39.11 -2.64 -1.20
CA LYS A 329 40.04 -1.56 -0.87
C LYS A 329 40.32 -1.52 0.63
N ALA A 330 39.28 -1.59 1.47
CA ALA A 330 39.38 -1.56 2.91
C ALA A 330 40.20 -2.75 3.47
N GLU A 331 40.03 -3.93 2.88
CA GLU A 331 40.83 -5.10 3.22
C GLU A 331 42.31 -4.87 2.99
N LYS A 332 42.70 -4.33 1.81
CA LYS A 332 44.11 -4.00 1.49
C LYS A 332 44.67 -2.92 2.45
N GLU A 333 43.86 -1.94 2.79
CA GLU A 333 44.22 -0.83 3.68
C GLU A 333 44.07 -1.17 5.17
N ARG A 334 43.59 -2.37 5.50
CA ARG A 334 43.34 -2.85 6.89
C ARG A 334 42.43 -1.91 7.70
N ARG A 335 41.39 -1.38 7.10
CA ARG A 335 40.40 -0.52 7.72
C ARG A 335 38.99 -1.08 7.61
N THR A 336 38.05 -0.52 8.37
CA THR A 336 36.63 -0.84 8.22
C THR A 336 36.10 -0.25 6.90
N PRO A 337 35.35 -1.04 6.08
CA PRO A 337 34.78 -0.54 4.85
C PRO A 337 33.65 0.46 5.11
N ALA A 338 33.62 1.56 4.38
CA ALA A 338 32.56 2.56 4.42
C ALA A 338 31.44 2.21 3.41
N LEU A 339 30.62 1.24 3.78
CA LEU A 339 29.58 0.69 2.92
C LEU A 339 28.38 1.66 2.76
N LEU A 340 27.75 1.63 1.59
CA LEU A 340 26.47 2.27 1.34
C LEU A 340 25.33 1.33 1.72
N PRO A 341 24.23 1.85 2.32
CA PRO A 341 23.04 1.06 2.59
C PRO A 341 22.32 0.68 1.27
N LYS A 342 21.39 -0.26 1.36
CA LYS A 342 20.51 -0.56 0.22
C LYS A 342 19.64 0.65 -0.11
N ILE A 343 19.67 1.10 -1.35
CA ILE A 343 18.87 2.22 -1.82
C ILE A 343 17.86 1.79 -2.88
N SER A 344 16.76 2.50 -2.88
CA SER A 344 15.69 2.40 -3.88
C SER A 344 15.32 3.80 -4.37
N SER A 345 14.53 3.90 -5.42
CA SER A 345 13.96 5.18 -5.86
C SER A 345 13.21 5.90 -4.72
N HIS A 346 12.58 5.15 -3.84
CA HIS A 346 11.88 5.70 -2.68
C HIS A 346 12.84 6.20 -1.59
N SER A 347 13.94 5.48 -1.32
CA SER A 347 15.00 5.93 -0.41
C SER A 347 15.64 7.24 -0.90
N LEU A 348 15.92 7.37 -2.21
CA LEU A 348 16.46 8.60 -2.78
C LEU A 348 15.48 9.77 -2.67
N ARG A 349 14.19 9.54 -2.87
CA ARG A 349 13.16 10.56 -2.61
C ARG A 349 13.12 10.98 -1.14
N HIS A 350 13.24 10.04 -0.20
CA HIS A 350 13.35 10.37 1.24
C HIS A 350 14.61 11.16 1.53
N THR A 351 15.75 10.77 0.93
CA THR A 351 17.01 11.51 1.02
C THR A 351 16.84 12.94 0.52
N ALA A 352 16.22 13.15 -0.64
CA ALA A 352 15.92 14.47 -1.20
C ALA A 352 15.07 15.32 -0.22
N CYS A 353 13.99 14.74 0.31
CA CYS A 353 13.12 15.39 1.28
C CYS A 353 13.90 15.82 2.54
N THR A 354 14.71 14.90 3.08
CA THR A 354 15.54 15.15 4.26
C THR A 354 16.60 16.21 4.00
N ASN A 355 17.26 16.18 2.84
CA ASN A 355 18.25 17.21 2.47
C ASN A 355 17.60 18.59 2.42
N MET A 356 16.48 18.74 1.72
CA MET A 356 15.75 20.01 1.63
C MET A 356 15.31 20.51 3.01
N ALA A 357 14.81 19.62 3.87
CA ALA A 357 14.40 19.96 5.21
C ALA A 357 15.59 20.41 6.09
N LYS A 358 16.71 19.67 6.06
CA LYS A 358 17.96 20.04 6.79
C LYS A 358 18.53 21.40 6.36
N HIS A 359 18.33 21.79 5.12
CA HIS A 359 18.74 23.12 4.64
C HIS A 359 17.69 24.21 4.89
N GLY A 360 16.72 23.97 5.79
CA GLY A 360 15.77 24.98 6.24
C GLY A 360 14.66 25.32 5.24
N MET A 361 14.39 24.45 4.27
CA MET A 361 13.28 24.69 3.34
C MET A 361 11.95 24.72 4.07
N ASN A 362 11.13 25.73 3.81
CA ASN A 362 9.80 25.85 4.42
C ASN A 362 8.97 24.58 4.18
N ILE A 363 8.34 24.08 5.23
CA ILE A 363 7.58 22.80 5.20
C ILE A 363 6.45 22.79 4.15
N LYS A 364 5.79 23.93 3.90
CA LYS A 364 4.73 24.04 2.89
C LYS A 364 5.30 23.97 1.47
N ILE A 365 6.46 24.58 1.25
CA ILE A 365 7.18 24.50 -0.02
C ILE A 365 7.66 23.07 -0.24
N LEU A 366 8.24 22.44 0.78
CA LEU A 366 8.68 21.05 0.71
C LEU A 366 7.50 20.10 0.43
N GLN A 367 6.38 20.29 1.12
CA GLN A 367 5.13 19.54 0.86
C GLN A 367 4.69 19.67 -0.60
N TYR A 368 4.78 20.90 -1.17
CA TYR A 368 4.43 21.16 -2.56
C TYR A 368 5.40 20.46 -3.52
N ILE A 369 6.72 20.61 -3.35
CA ILE A 369 7.75 19.97 -4.18
C ILE A 369 7.58 18.45 -4.17
N MET A 370 7.37 17.89 -2.99
CA MET A 370 7.18 16.44 -2.82
C MET A 370 5.80 15.95 -3.33
N GLY A 371 4.83 16.83 -3.55
CA GLY A 371 3.47 16.46 -3.95
C GLY A 371 2.78 15.58 -2.89
N HIS A 372 2.95 15.92 -1.61
CA HIS A 372 2.27 15.24 -0.50
C HIS A 372 0.89 15.85 -0.25
N ALA A 373 -0.16 15.02 -0.31
CA ALA A 373 -1.52 15.48 -0.06
C ALA A 373 -1.75 15.90 1.40
N HIS A 374 -1.06 15.25 2.34
CA HIS A 374 -1.13 15.50 3.77
C HIS A 374 0.24 15.91 4.30
N SER A 375 0.25 16.80 5.30
CA SER A 375 1.47 17.32 5.92
C SER A 375 2.20 16.27 6.76
N ASP A 376 1.49 15.27 7.25
CA ASP A 376 2.03 14.27 8.20
C ASP A 376 3.28 13.56 7.66
N VAL A 377 3.25 13.17 6.38
CA VAL A 377 4.40 12.52 5.71
C VAL A 377 5.62 13.44 5.64
N THR A 378 5.41 14.75 5.51
CA THR A 378 6.48 15.75 5.48
C THR A 378 6.93 16.08 6.91
N MET A 379 5.99 16.13 7.87
CA MET A 379 6.29 16.36 9.28
C MET A 379 7.11 15.23 9.88
N ASP A 380 6.87 13.98 9.50
CA ASP A 380 7.68 12.84 9.96
C ASP A 380 9.17 13.04 9.65
N VAL A 381 9.49 13.63 8.48
CA VAL A 381 10.89 13.94 8.12
C VAL A 381 11.46 15.00 9.06
N TYR A 382 10.70 16.06 9.39
CA TYR A 382 11.15 17.11 10.30
C TYR A 382 11.29 16.58 11.75
N ASN A 383 10.41 15.71 12.20
CA ASN A 383 10.49 15.09 13.53
C ASN A 383 11.77 14.24 13.70
N HIS A 384 12.27 13.62 12.64
CA HIS A 384 13.51 12.85 12.64
C HIS A 384 14.78 13.72 12.56
N ILE A 385 14.67 14.99 12.16
CA ILE A 385 15.79 15.90 12.03
C ILE A 385 16.06 16.66 13.34
N ALA A 386 15.05 16.88 14.18
CA ALA A 386 15.15 17.67 15.39
C ALA A 386 15.91 16.92 16.53
N GLY A 387 17.23 16.87 16.40
CA GLY A 387 18.15 16.54 17.51
C GLY A 387 18.45 17.76 18.37
N VAL A 388 19.07 17.55 19.56
CA VAL A 388 19.48 18.66 20.45
C VAL A 388 20.44 19.63 19.76
N GLU A 389 21.31 19.12 18.89
CA GLU A 389 22.26 19.96 18.12
C GLU A 389 21.54 20.83 17.10
N ASP A 390 20.57 20.29 16.38
CA ASP A 390 19.75 21.05 15.40
C ASP A 390 18.98 22.18 16.10
N VAL A 391 18.46 21.93 17.30
CA VAL A 391 17.78 22.96 18.13
C VAL A 391 18.73 24.08 18.51
N LYS A 392 19.98 23.76 18.89
CA LYS A 392 20.98 24.78 19.22
C LYS A 392 21.32 25.65 17.99
N GLU A 393 21.52 25.03 16.83
CA GLU A 393 21.80 25.77 15.59
C GLU A 393 20.66 26.72 15.21
N GLU A 394 19.41 26.28 15.33
CA GLU A 394 18.24 27.10 15.05
C GLU A 394 18.10 28.26 16.04
N ILE A 395 18.41 28.05 17.32
CA ILE A 395 18.43 29.14 18.33
C ILE A 395 19.49 30.18 17.95
N ILE A 396 20.72 29.76 17.57
CA ILE A 396 21.78 30.66 17.14
C ILE A 396 21.38 31.44 15.86
N LYS A 397 20.71 30.81 14.91
CA LYS A 397 20.20 31.49 13.71
C LYS A 397 19.11 32.51 14.08
N TYR A 398 18.20 32.14 14.99
CA TYR A 398 17.16 33.03 15.48
C TYR A 398 17.77 34.27 16.19
N GLU A 399 18.72 34.08 17.10
CA GLU A 399 19.41 35.14 17.80
C GLU A 399 20.09 36.12 16.81
N LYS A 400 20.77 35.58 15.78
CA LYS A 400 21.38 36.40 14.72
C LYS A 400 20.35 37.17 13.88
N ALA A 401 19.17 36.58 13.65
CA ALA A 401 18.11 37.21 12.85
C ALA A 401 17.37 38.35 13.59
N VAL A 402 17.26 38.24 14.92
CA VAL A 402 16.60 39.27 15.75
C VAL A 402 17.57 40.28 16.38
N ASN A 403 18.88 40.25 15.99
CA ASN A 403 19.91 41.15 16.50
C ASN A 403 20.00 41.19 18.05
N ILE A 404 19.82 40.08 18.73
CA ILE A 404 20.04 39.92 20.17
C ILE A 404 21.46 39.42 20.43
#